data_6141a00b8c1f276c461ecb3c08e9e7ff
#
_entry.id   6141a00b8c1f276c461ecb3c08e9e7ff
#
_cell.length_a   1.000
_cell.length_b   1.000
_cell.length_c   1.000
_cell.angle_alpha   90.00
_cell.angle_beta   90.00
_cell.angle_gamma   90.00
#
_symmetry.space_group_name_H-M   'P 1'
#
loop_
_entity.id
_entity.type
_entity.pdbx_description
1 polymer ?
#
loop_
_entity_poly.entity_id
_entity_poly.type
_entity_poly.pdbx_seq_one_letter_code
_entity_poly.pdbx_strand_id
1 'polypeptide(L)'
;MILNRILMIIVSMNKIEAIKRFNQETGVGLHNSKQFLDYADYDTILARQIVEYHGLAIKKNYTVGKVIRDYWIQKENIKYKNN
;
A
#
# COMPACT_ATOMS: atom_id res chain seq x y z
N MET A 1 9.08 15.04 25.34
CA MET A 1 8.97 15.90 24.16
C MET A 1 10.13 15.74 23.19
N ILE A 2 11.35 15.59 23.72
CA ILE A 2 12.48 15.27 22.85
C ILE A 2 12.30 13.90 22.19
N LEU A 3 11.68 12.95 22.91
CA LEU A 3 11.35 11.62 22.36
C LEU A 3 10.41 11.67 21.16
N ASN A 4 9.46 12.61 21.17
CA ASN A 4 8.53 12.74 20.06
C ASN A 4 9.20 13.21 18.79
N ARG A 5 10.17 14.12 18.90
CA ARG A 5 10.94 14.59 17.74
C ARG A 5 11.80 13.48 17.15
N ILE A 6 12.43 12.68 17.99
CA ILE A 6 13.25 11.56 17.54
C ILE A 6 12.36 10.53 16.82
N LEU A 7 11.19 10.23 17.38
CA LEU A 7 10.24 9.33 16.77
C LEU A 7 9.77 9.83 15.41
N MET A 8 9.51 11.12 15.27
CA MET A 8 9.09 11.70 14.00
C MET A 8 10.19 11.59 12.94
N ILE A 9 11.44 11.82 13.31
CA ILE A 9 12.56 11.68 12.40
C ILE A 9 12.72 10.22 11.96
N ILE A 10 12.64 9.30 12.91
CA ILE A 10 12.73 7.87 12.62
C ILE A 10 11.59 7.43 11.69
N VAL A 11 10.38 7.89 11.95
CA VAL A 11 9.22 7.57 11.11
C VAL A 11 9.42 8.09 9.70
N SER A 12 9.96 9.30 9.52
CA SER A 12 10.22 9.86 8.20
C SER A 12 11.26 9.04 7.44
N MET A 13 12.33 8.63 8.10
CA MET A 13 13.35 7.78 7.49
C MET A 13 12.77 6.40 7.16
N ASN A 14 11.94 5.86 8.05
CA ASN A 14 11.28 4.58 7.81
C ASN A 14 10.33 4.62 6.64
N LYS A 15 9.70 5.76 6.37
CA LYS A 15 8.82 5.91 5.22
C LYS A 15 9.58 5.77 3.91
N ILE A 16 10.74 6.41 3.81
CA ILE A 16 11.55 6.30 2.59
C ILE A 16 12.01 4.85 2.39
N GLU A 17 12.49 4.22 3.45
CA GLU A 17 12.90 2.82 3.39
C GLU A 17 11.74 1.90 3.06
N ALA A 18 10.57 2.16 3.62
CA ALA A 18 9.38 1.38 3.36
C ALA A 18 8.98 1.46 1.87
N ILE A 19 9.05 2.65 1.28
CA ILE A 19 8.73 2.85 -0.13
C ILE A 19 9.69 2.04 -1.01
N LYS A 20 10.99 2.14 -0.73
CA LYS A 20 12.00 1.42 -1.50
C LYS A 20 11.82 -0.09 -1.39
N ARG A 21 11.59 -0.58 -0.17
CA ARG A 21 11.41 -2.00 0.06
C ARG A 21 10.11 -2.50 -0.59
N PHE A 22 9.04 -1.75 -0.47
CA PHE A 22 7.76 -2.11 -1.08
C PHE A 22 7.91 -2.23 -2.61
N ASN A 23 8.63 -1.27 -3.23
CA ASN A 23 8.88 -1.34 -4.66
C ASN A 23 9.72 -2.56 -5.02
N GLN A 24 10.75 -2.88 -4.24
CA GLN A 24 11.58 -4.05 -4.50
C GLN A 24 10.77 -5.34 -4.43
N GLU A 25 9.84 -5.43 -3.49
CA GLU A 25 9.04 -6.63 -3.28
C GLU A 25 7.89 -6.76 -4.28
N THR A 26 7.31 -5.66 -4.71
CA THR A 26 6.13 -5.70 -5.57
C THR A 26 6.40 -5.34 -7.02
N GLY A 27 7.42 -4.54 -7.28
CA GLY A 27 7.74 -4.10 -8.63
C GLY A 27 6.78 -3.09 -9.22
N VAL A 28 5.96 -2.42 -8.39
CA VAL A 28 4.94 -1.49 -8.89
C VAL A 28 5.50 -0.12 -9.27
N GLY A 29 6.76 0.16 -8.93
CA GLY A 29 7.40 1.46 -9.16
C GLY A 29 7.40 2.31 -7.90
N LEU A 30 8.35 3.23 -7.80
CA LEU A 30 8.51 4.06 -6.60
C LEU A 30 7.31 4.97 -6.38
N HIS A 31 6.82 5.60 -7.45
CA HIS A 31 5.67 6.50 -7.36
C HIS A 31 4.42 5.76 -6.88
N ASN A 32 4.15 4.62 -7.47
CA ASN A 32 2.99 3.80 -7.09
C ASN A 32 3.14 3.23 -5.68
N SER A 33 4.36 2.82 -5.32
CA SER A 33 4.65 2.32 -3.97
C SER A 33 4.31 3.38 -2.92
N LYS A 34 4.72 4.63 -3.18
CA LYS A 34 4.40 5.72 -2.27
C LYS A 34 2.88 5.91 -2.15
N GLN A 35 2.16 5.85 -3.27
CA GLN A 35 0.71 6.02 -3.25
C GLN A 35 0.01 4.92 -2.47
N PHE A 36 0.40 3.66 -2.67
CA PHE A 36 -0.18 2.56 -1.90
C PHE A 36 0.10 2.69 -0.41
N LEU A 37 1.33 3.04 -0.05
CA LEU A 37 1.70 3.18 1.35
C LEU A 37 1.05 4.40 2.00
N ASP A 38 0.96 5.51 1.28
CA ASP A 38 0.25 6.70 1.80
C ASP A 38 -1.21 6.35 2.06
N TYR A 39 -1.85 5.64 1.15
CA TYR A 39 -3.24 5.23 1.34
C TYR A 39 -3.39 4.33 2.57
N ALA A 40 -2.50 3.37 2.74
CA ALA A 40 -2.55 2.41 3.83
C ALA A 40 -1.98 2.96 5.14
N ASP A 41 -1.62 4.23 5.16
CA ASP A 41 -0.97 4.89 6.31
C ASP A 41 0.28 4.12 6.73
N TYR A 42 1.03 3.66 5.74
CA TYR A 42 2.28 2.91 5.89
C TYR A 42 2.11 1.57 6.61
N ASP A 43 0.88 1.06 6.65
CA ASP A 43 0.65 -0.35 7.00
C ASP A 43 1.07 -1.19 5.81
N THR A 44 2.28 -1.75 5.86
CA THR A 44 2.83 -2.51 4.75
C THR A 44 2.06 -3.79 4.48
N ILE A 45 1.43 -4.36 5.50
CA ILE A 45 0.63 -5.57 5.36
C ILE A 45 -0.60 -5.26 4.51
N LEU A 46 -1.32 -4.20 4.85
CA LEU A 46 -2.51 -3.80 4.09
C LEU A 46 -2.14 -3.41 2.65
N ALA A 47 -1.10 -2.60 2.48
CA ALA A 47 -0.67 -2.18 1.15
C ALA A 47 -0.31 -3.39 0.28
N ARG A 48 0.38 -4.37 0.85
CA ARG A 48 0.77 -5.58 0.14
C ARG A 48 -0.44 -6.43 -0.22
N GLN A 49 -1.42 -6.54 0.68
CA GLN A 49 -2.65 -7.28 0.40
C GLN A 49 -3.41 -6.68 -0.77
N ILE A 50 -3.47 -5.36 -0.86
CA ILE A 50 -4.12 -4.67 -1.97
C ILE A 50 -3.43 -5.02 -3.29
N VAL A 51 -2.11 -4.97 -3.32
CA VAL A 51 -1.34 -5.28 -4.52
C VAL A 51 -1.49 -6.76 -4.90
N GLU A 52 -1.40 -7.66 -3.93
CA GLU A 52 -1.51 -9.10 -4.17
C GLU A 52 -2.88 -9.51 -4.66
N TYR A 53 -3.92 -8.84 -4.19
CA TYR A 53 -5.28 -9.12 -4.62
C TYR A 53 -5.43 -8.97 -6.14
N HIS A 54 -4.77 -7.98 -6.72
CA HIS A 54 -4.81 -7.75 -8.16
C HIS A 54 -3.83 -8.62 -8.94
N GLY A 55 -3.08 -9.48 -8.22
CA GLY A 55 -2.06 -10.28 -8.85
C GLY A 55 -0.84 -9.44 -9.19
N LEU A 56 0.31 -10.06 -9.11
CA LEU A 56 1.58 -9.41 -9.42
C LEU A 56 1.66 -8.96 -10.88
N ALA A 57 0.75 -9.46 -11.71
CA ALA A 57 0.60 -8.96 -13.06
C ALA A 57 -0.29 -7.72 -13.03
N ILE A 58 0.12 -6.70 -12.30
CA ILE A 58 -0.54 -5.43 -12.46
C ILE A 58 -0.24 -4.98 -13.87
N LYS A 59 -1.22 -5.16 -14.70
CA LYS A 59 -1.09 -4.88 -16.12
C LYS A 59 -0.76 -3.41 -16.30
N LYS A 60 0.08 -3.15 -17.28
CA LYS A 60 0.39 -1.81 -17.72
C LYS A 60 -0.91 -1.08 -17.98
N ASN A 61 -1.35 -0.12 -17.31
CA ASN A 61 -2.52 0.74 -17.47
C ASN A 61 -3.50 0.64 -16.31
N TYR A 62 -2.98 0.63 -15.10
CA TYR A 62 -3.82 0.77 -13.93
C TYR A 62 -3.50 2.09 -13.24
N THR A 63 -4.45 2.58 -12.47
CA THR A 63 -4.20 3.65 -11.52
C THR A 63 -4.30 3.06 -10.11
N VAL A 64 -3.49 3.58 -9.20
CA VAL A 64 -3.51 3.12 -7.81
C VAL A 64 -4.91 3.28 -7.22
N GLY A 65 -5.58 4.40 -7.53
CA GLY A 65 -6.94 4.62 -7.03
C GLY A 65 -7.93 3.56 -7.49
N LYS A 66 -7.82 3.11 -8.74
CA LYS A 66 -8.71 2.07 -9.25
C LYS A 66 -8.44 0.72 -8.57
N VAL A 67 -7.17 0.39 -8.37
CA VAL A 67 -6.78 -0.85 -7.69
C VAL A 67 -7.34 -0.87 -6.27
N ILE A 68 -7.19 0.23 -5.54
CA ILE A 68 -7.70 0.34 -4.18
C ILE A 68 -9.21 0.21 -4.15
N ARG A 69 -9.91 0.88 -5.06
CA ARG A 69 -11.37 0.81 -5.15
C ARG A 69 -11.83 -0.62 -5.40
N ASP A 70 -11.22 -1.30 -6.38
CA ASP A 70 -11.61 -2.66 -6.73
C ASP A 70 -11.39 -3.61 -5.56
N TYR A 71 -10.30 -3.42 -4.82
CA TYR A 71 -10.02 -4.22 -3.63
C TYR A 71 -11.17 -4.13 -2.61
N TRP A 72 -11.61 -2.92 -2.30
CA TRP A 72 -12.66 -2.73 -1.30
C TRP A 72 -14.03 -3.19 -1.79
N ILE A 73 -14.32 -2.98 -3.09
CA ILE A 73 -15.58 -3.48 -3.68
C ILE A 73 -15.66 -5.00 -3.56
N GLN A 74 -14.57 -5.69 -3.87
CA GLN A 74 -14.55 -7.14 -3.79
C GLN A 74 -14.66 -7.63 -2.34
N LYS A 75 -14.03 -6.95 -1.42
CA LYS A 75 -14.14 -7.30 -0.01
C LYS A 75 -15.58 -7.13 0.50
N GLU A 76 -16.24 -6.07 0.08
CA GLU A 76 -17.64 -5.87 0.43
C GLU A 76 -18.54 -6.95 -0.16
N ASN A 77 -18.32 -7.30 -1.43
CA ASN A 77 -19.10 -8.34 -2.08
C ASN A 77 -18.95 -9.68 -1.39
N ILE A 78 -17.74 -10.03 -0.97
CA ILE A 78 -17.50 -11.26 -0.22
C ILE A 78 -18.25 -11.23 1.11
N LYS A 79 -18.23 -10.09 1.79
CA LYS A 79 -18.92 -9.91 3.06
C LYS A 79 -20.44 -10.15 2.90
N TYR A 80 -21.03 -9.61 1.84
CA TYR A 80 -22.47 -9.78 1.60
C TYR A 80 -22.82 -11.20 1.17
N LYS A 81 -21.94 -11.84 0.41
CA LYS A 81 -22.16 -13.21 -0.05
C LYS A 81 -22.11 -14.23 1.09
N ASN A 82 -21.39 -13.93 2.15
CA ASN A 82 -21.24 -14.82 3.29
C ASN A 82 -22.36 -14.68 4.31
N ASN A 83 -23.26 -13.78 4.07
CA ASN A 83 -24.45 -13.63 4.88
C ASN A 83 -25.62 -14.35 4.21
#